data_63abcc5a5efc9b044f475e8fb3f31116
#
_entry.id   63abcc5a5efc9b044f475e8fb3f31116
#
_cell.length_a   1.000
_cell.length_b   1.000
_cell.length_c   1.000
_cell.angle_alpha   90.00
_cell.angle_beta   90.00
_cell.angle_gamma   90.00
#
_symmetry.space_group_name_H-M   'P 1'
#
loop_
_entity.id
_entity.type
_entity.pdbx_description
1 polymer ?
#
loop_
_entity_poly.entity_id
_entity_poly.type
_entity_poly.pdbx_seq_one_letter_code
_entity_poly.pdbx_strand_id
1 'polypeptide(L)'
;MPDVGTLEERVEARAALVQRFAAAQAIRLGLNPEALPELVEKAKLVWDALLKALGITLGEPAPAKASTAPLKKLDPGSREHRLLLAENLADAVEHLSRMNRKGATTTEVMDSALRLMQKALALQRVIVCLPDPATGRLLGQLGIGDKAVVLARYFDIPLKPPNDLLGLLCLKNADTLITDSAAPAIAQRLADWFKLRVRAGGFLVLPMVAKGQVLGLLYGDQPEPGQMQLNDRALTLLKNLRNQVLLSMQAAPGKT
;
A
#
# COMPACT_ATOMS: atom_id res chain seq x y z
N MET A 1 -3.34 -30.12 18.77
CA MET A 1 -2.42 -29.62 17.74
C MET A 1 -3.08 -29.85 16.41
N PRO A 2 -3.40 -28.83 15.58
CA PRO A 2 -3.94 -29.08 14.27
C PRO A 2 -2.81 -29.60 13.37
N ASP A 3 -3.13 -30.69 12.70
CA ASP A 3 -2.28 -31.42 11.76
C ASP A 3 -1.86 -30.48 10.62
N VAL A 4 -0.55 -30.24 10.51
CA VAL A 4 0.01 -29.39 9.44
C VAL A 4 0.21 -30.32 8.25
N GLY A 5 -0.80 -30.42 7.38
CA GLY A 5 -0.76 -31.19 6.13
C GLY A 5 0.56 -31.06 5.37
N THR A 6 0.92 -32.12 4.67
CA THR A 6 2.17 -32.27 3.93
C THR A 6 2.40 -31.11 2.94
N LEU A 7 3.64 -30.87 2.54
CA LEU A 7 3.99 -29.83 1.57
C LEU A 7 3.21 -29.99 0.26
N GLU A 8 2.96 -31.23 -0.15
CA GLU A 8 2.19 -31.58 -1.36
C GLU A 8 0.73 -31.15 -1.25
N GLU A 9 0.06 -31.45 -0.13
CA GLU A 9 -1.32 -31.01 0.13
C GLU A 9 -1.46 -29.48 0.12
N ARG A 10 -0.44 -28.76 0.60
CA ARG A 10 -0.41 -27.28 0.57
C ARG A 10 -0.23 -26.75 -0.85
N VAL A 11 0.58 -27.42 -1.68
CA VAL A 11 0.79 -27.06 -3.08
C VAL A 11 -0.48 -27.30 -3.90
N GLU A 12 -1.13 -28.45 -3.68
CA GLU A 12 -2.41 -28.77 -4.34
C GLU A 12 -3.55 -27.84 -3.93
N ALA A 13 -3.67 -27.54 -2.65
CA ALA A 13 -4.66 -26.57 -2.14
C ALA A 13 -4.44 -25.17 -2.73
N ARG A 14 -3.18 -24.77 -2.91
CA ARG A 14 -2.83 -23.48 -3.52
C ARG A 14 -3.12 -23.46 -5.01
N ALA A 15 -2.84 -24.53 -5.71
CA ALA A 15 -3.16 -24.70 -7.14
C ALA A 15 -4.69 -24.65 -7.37
N ALA A 16 -5.46 -25.35 -6.53
CA ALA A 16 -6.92 -25.33 -6.59
C ALA A 16 -7.50 -23.94 -6.31
N LEU A 17 -6.90 -23.17 -5.38
CA LEU A 17 -7.32 -21.80 -5.10
C LEU A 17 -7.06 -20.88 -6.30
N VAL A 18 -5.90 -21.00 -6.94
CA VAL A 18 -5.53 -20.22 -8.13
C VAL A 18 -6.47 -20.53 -9.28
N GLN A 19 -6.81 -21.82 -9.50
CA GLN A 19 -7.75 -22.22 -10.55
C GLN A 19 -9.16 -21.68 -10.30
N ARG A 20 -9.65 -21.74 -9.05
CA ARG A 20 -10.96 -21.17 -8.69
C ARG A 20 -10.98 -19.66 -8.90
N PHE A 21 -9.92 -18.97 -8.54
CA PHE A 21 -9.80 -17.52 -8.76
C PHE A 21 -9.77 -17.18 -10.24
N ALA A 22 -8.97 -17.90 -11.05
CA ALA A 22 -8.91 -17.71 -12.49
C ALA A 22 -10.26 -17.98 -13.17
N ALA A 23 -10.98 -19.03 -12.78
CA ALA A 23 -12.31 -19.33 -13.28
C ALA A 23 -13.34 -18.23 -12.95
N ALA A 24 -13.32 -17.72 -11.72
CA ALA A 24 -14.20 -16.62 -11.31
C ALA A 24 -13.94 -15.33 -12.10
N GLN A 25 -12.67 -15.01 -12.39
CA GLN A 25 -12.32 -13.87 -13.21
C GLN A 25 -12.68 -14.04 -14.68
N ALA A 26 -12.55 -15.26 -15.22
CA ALA A 26 -12.98 -15.57 -16.60
C ALA A 26 -14.48 -15.33 -16.79
N ILE A 27 -15.30 -15.82 -15.87
CA ILE A 27 -16.77 -15.59 -15.89
C ILE A 27 -17.07 -14.09 -15.86
N ARG A 28 -16.36 -13.33 -15.03
CA ARG A 28 -16.52 -11.86 -14.91
C ARG A 28 -16.16 -11.12 -16.20
N LEU A 29 -15.23 -11.67 -16.99
CA LEU A 29 -14.79 -11.14 -18.28
C LEU A 29 -15.60 -11.71 -19.47
N GLY A 30 -16.63 -12.53 -19.22
CA GLY A 30 -17.42 -13.18 -20.25
C GLY A 30 -16.69 -14.29 -21.01
N LEU A 31 -15.62 -14.85 -20.43
CA LEU A 31 -14.85 -15.94 -21.00
C LEU A 31 -15.33 -17.28 -20.43
N ASN A 32 -15.32 -18.35 -21.26
CA ASN A 32 -15.60 -19.69 -20.77
C ASN A 32 -14.43 -20.20 -19.89
N PRO A 33 -14.66 -20.53 -18.61
CA PRO A 33 -13.62 -21.01 -17.70
C PRO A 33 -12.95 -22.30 -18.17
N GLU A 34 -13.67 -23.17 -18.88
CA GLU A 34 -13.15 -24.44 -19.38
C GLU A 34 -12.16 -24.27 -20.53
N ALA A 35 -12.24 -23.15 -21.25
CA ALA A 35 -11.31 -22.81 -22.33
C ALA A 35 -10.00 -22.17 -21.84
N LEU A 36 -9.91 -21.80 -20.57
CA LEU A 36 -8.73 -21.13 -20.01
C LEU A 36 -7.42 -21.90 -20.20
N PRO A 37 -7.31 -23.21 -19.95
CA PRO A 37 -6.07 -23.95 -20.16
C PRO A 37 -5.60 -23.89 -21.61
N GLU A 38 -6.52 -24.05 -22.57
CA GLU A 38 -6.22 -23.99 -23.99
C GLU A 38 -5.79 -22.57 -24.43
N LEU A 39 -6.43 -21.53 -23.91
CA LEU A 39 -6.06 -20.14 -24.16
C LEU A 39 -4.67 -19.80 -23.61
N VAL A 40 -4.32 -20.32 -22.43
CA VAL A 40 -2.99 -20.13 -21.84
C VAL A 40 -1.92 -20.80 -22.68
N GLU A 41 -2.15 -22.03 -23.17
CA GLU A 41 -1.19 -22.71 -24.03
C GLU A 41 -1.03 -22.01 -25.40
N LYS A 42 -2.12 -21.57 -26.01
CA LYS A 42 -2.06 -20.74 -27.22
C LYS A 42 -1.30 -19.42 -26.99
N ALA A 43 -1.53 -18.75 -25.86
CA ALA A 43 -0.81 -17.53 -25.51
C ALA A 43 0.69 -17.79 -25.34
N LYS A 44 1.10 -18.90 -24.73
CA LYS A 44 2.51 -19.30 -24.63
C LYS A 44 3.15 -19.50 -26.00
N LEU A 45 2.49 -20.23 -26.90
CA LEU A 45 2.99 -20.47 -28.25
C LEU A 45 3.18 -19.16 -29.02
N VAL A 46 2.23 -18.23 -28.93
CA VAL A 46 2.32 -16.91 -29.57
C VAL A 46 3.47 -16.10 -28.96
N TRP A 47 3.62 -16.16 -27.64
CA TRP A 47 4.69 -15.48 -26.93
C TRP A 47 6.07 -16.00 -27.32
N ASP A 48 6.26 -17.32 -27.37
CA ASP A 48 7.51 -17.94 -27.78
C ASP A 48 7.86 -17.62 -29.26
N ALA A 49 6.87 -17.62 -30.14
CA ALA A 49 7.05 -17.21 -31.52
C ALA A 49 7.47 -15.73 -31.64
N LEU A 50 6.86 -14.85 -30.83
CA LEU A 50 7.20 -13.42 -30.79
C LEU A 50 8.62 -13.19 -30.27
N LEU A 51 9.01 -13.86 -29.20
CA LEU A 51 10.36 -13.78 -28.63
C LEU A 51 11.41 -14.23 -29.65
N LYS A 52 11.13 -15.34 -30.36
CA LYS A 52 12.01 -15.86 -31.43
C LYS A 52 12.12 -14.88 -32.60
N ALA A 53 11.01 -14.26 -33.00
CA ALA A 53 11.00 -13.26 -34.07
C ALA A 53 11.77 -11.98 -33.70
N LEU A 54 11.77 -11.60 -32.41
CA LEU A 54 12.50 -10.45 -31.89
C LEU A 54 13.96 -10.75 -31.54
N GLY A 55 14.42 -12.01 -31.70
CA GLY A 55 15.77 -12.42 -31.33
C GLY A 55 16.04 -12.38 -29.83
N ILE A 56 14.99 -12.38 -29.01
CA ILE A 56 15.08 -12.38 -27.55
C ILE A 56 15.11 -13.84 -27.09
N THR A 57 16.27 -14.35 -26.73
CA THR A 57 16.37 -15.59 -25.94
C THR A 57 16.13 -15.24 -24.48
N LEU A 58 14.93 -15.57 -23.98
CA LEU A 58 14.77 -15.72 -22.53
C LEU A 58 15.65 -16.91 -22.15
N GLY A 59 16.75 -16.65 -21.44
CA GLY A 59 17.50 -17.73 -20.81
C GLY A 59 16.51 -18.61 -20.04
N GLU A 60 16.67 -19.95 -20.10
CA GLU A 60 15.88 -20.83 -19.27
C GLU A 60 15.79 -20.24 -17.87
N PRO A 61 14.60 -20.15 -17.25
CA PRO A 61 14.52 -19.74 -15.87
C PRO A 61 15.45 -20.69 -15.13
N ALA A 62 16.59 -20.16 -14.65
CA ALA A 62 17.50 -20.94 -13.84
C ALA A 62 16.63 -21.68 -12.84
N PRO A 63 16.78 -23.03 -12.69
CA PRO A 63 15.96 -23.77 -11.75
C PRO A 63 16.01 -22.98 -10.48
N ALA A 64 14.83 -22.52 -10.04
CA ALA A 64 14.72 -21.76 -8.80
C ALA A 64 15.30 -22.67 -7.73
N LYS A 65 16.62 -22.56 -7.54
CA LYS A 65 17.25 -23.01 -6.31
C LYS A 65 16.50 -22.18 -5.30
N ALA A 66 15.47 -22.80 -4.72
CA ALA A 66 14.86 -22.28 -3.53
C ALA A 66 16.02 -22.03 -2.59
N SER A 67 16.52 -20.81 -2.59
CA SER A 67 17.47 -20.34 -1.62
C SER A 67 16.70 -20.36 -0.33
N THR A 68 16.78 -21.48 0.37
CA THR A 68 16.31 -21.66 1.74
C THR A 68 17.19 -20.90 2.72
N ALA A 69 18.09 -20.02 2.20
CA ALA A 69 18.71 -19.03 3.05
C ALA A 69 17.60 -18.12 3.58
N PRO A 70 17.38 -18.03 4.90
CA PRO A 70 16.44 -17.09 5.46
C PRO A 70 16.87 -15.71 4.93
N LEU A 71 15.94 -15.00 4.27
CA LEU A 71 16.14 -13.60 3.88
C LEU A 71 16.65 -12.91 5.15
N LYS A 72 17.92 -12.53 5.15
CA LYS A 72 18.56 -11.82 6.25
C LYS A 72 17.72 -10.56 6.41
N LYS A 73 16.89 -10.50 7.43
CA LYS A 73 16.14 -9.29 7.76
C LYS A 73 17.20 -8.25 8.04
N LEU A 74 17.31 -7.28 7.14
CA LEU A 74 18.18 -6.13 7.35
C LEU A 74 17.77 -5.49 8.66
N ASP A 75 18.75 -5.20 9.51
CA ASP A 75 18.50 -4.54 10.79
C ASP A 75 17.85 -3.17 10.52
N PRO A 76 16.64 -2.91 11.08
CA PRO A 76 15.98 -1.63 10.93
C PRO A 76 16.93 -0.52 11.42
N GLY A 77 17.24 0.45 10.54
CA GLY A 77 18.18 1.52 10.86
C GLY A 77 19.62 1.26 10.44
N SER A 78 20.00 0.09 9.93
CA SER A 78 21.29 -0.12 9.31
C SER A 78 21.50 0.79 8.10
N ARG A 79 22.75 1.05 7.72
CA ARG A 79 23.07 1.85 6.52
C ARG A 79 22.47 1.23 5.26
N GLU A 80 22.56 -0.08 5.15
CA GLU A 80 22.03 -0.84 4.01
C GLU A 80 20.50 -0.75 3.93
N HIS A 81 19.82 -0.93 5.07
CA HIS A 81 18.36 -0.74 5.17
C HIS A 81 17.95 0.68 4.72
N ARG A 82 18.65 1.72 5.20
CA ARG A 82 18.34 3.11 4.83
C ARG A 82 18.55 3.41 3.35
N LEU A 83 19.58 2.82 2.71
CA LEU A 83 19.82 2.98 1.28
C LEU A 83 18.72 2.30 0.47
N LEU A 84 18.42 1.03 0.75
CA LEU A 84 17.37 0.28 0.06
C LEU A 84 15.99 0.93 0.21
N LEU A 85 15.68 1.44 1.40
CA LEU A 85 14.45 2.19 1.65
C LEU A 85 14.37 3.45 0.79
N ALA A 86 15.46 4.22 0.71
CA ALA A 86 15.50 5.43 -0.10
C ALA A 86 15.39 5.13 -1.61
N GLU A 87 16.00 4.07 -2.09
CA GLU A 87 15.87 3.61 -3.48
C GLU A 87 14.42 3.20 -3.78
N ASN A 88 13.81 2.34 -2.98
CA ASN A 88 12.42 1.91 -3.15
C ASN A 88 11.44 3.10 -3.14
N LEU A 89 11.65 4.09 -2.27
CA LEU A 89 10.81 5.29 -2.23
C LEU A 89 11.03 6.20 -3.42
N ALA A 90 12.28 6.33 -3.92
CA ALA A 90 12.57 7.12 -5.11
C ALA A 90 11.89 6.51 -6.36
N ASP A 91 11.98 5.19 -6.52
CA ASP A 91 11.30 4.45 -7.58
C ASP A 91 9.78 4.62 -7.50
N ALA A 92 9.22 4.59 -6.29
CA ALA A 92 7.80 4.81 -6.05
C ALA A 92 7.36 6.22 -6.49
N VAL A 93 8.12 7.26 -6.15
CA VAL A 93 7.85 8.64 -6.57
C VAL A 93 7.90 8.78 -8.09
N GLU A 94 8.92 8.20 -8.73
CA GLU A 94 9.05 8.22 -10.18
C GLU A 94 7.89 7.48 -10.87
N HIS A 95 7.49 6.32 -10.34
CA HIS A 95 6.36 5.56 -10.85
C HIS A 95 5.07 6.38 -10.82
N LEU A 96 4.73 7.00 -9.69
CA LEU A 96 3.53 7.85 -9.56
C LEU A 96 3.61 9.10 -10.46
N SER A 97 4.80 9.70 -10.61
CA SER A 97 5.02 10.81 -11.52
C SER A 97 4.74 10.41 -12.98
N ARG A 98 5.18 9.22 -13.39
CA ARG A 98 4.87 8.67 -14.72
C ARG A 98 3.37 8.41 -14.90
N MET A 99 2.68 7.88 -13.89
CA MET A 99 1.23 7.69 -13.91
C MET A 99 0.49 9.00 -14.12
N ASN A 100 0.85 10.05 -13.36
CA ASN A 100 0.26 11.39 -13.50
C ASN A 100 0.46 11.97 -14.92
N ARG A 101 1.67 11.86 -15.48
CA ARG A 101 1.96 12.33 -16.86
C ARG A 101 1.18 11.55 -17.92
N LYS A 102 0.83 10.30 -17.67
CA LYS A 102 0.02 9.46 -18.57
C LYS A 102 -1.49 9.66 -18.40
N GLY A 103 -1.91 10.53 -17.51
CA GLY A 103 -3.33 10.82 -17.26
C GLY A 103 -4.05 9.73 -16.47
N ALA A 104 -3.34 8.98 -15.62
CA ALA A 104 -3.98 8.02 -14.71
C ALA A 104 -4.99 8.72 -13.79
N THR A 105 -6.06 8.03 -13.46
CA THR A 105 -7.09 8.55 -12.56
C THR A 105 -6.57 8.70 -11.13
N THR A 106 -7.17 9.61 -10.37
CA THR A 106 -6.83 9.82 -8.96
C THR A 106 -6.92 8.52 -8.15
N THR A 107 -7.91 7.67 -8.43
CA THR A 107 -8.09 6.38 -7.75
C THR A 107 -6.94 5.43 -8.03
N GLU A 108 -6.49 5.34 -9.29
CA GLU A 108 -5.34 4.51 -9.68
C GLU A 108 -4.05 5.00 -9.03
N VAL A 109 -3.83 6.31 -9.01
CA VAL A 109 -2.65 6.90 -8.36
C VAL A 109 -2.67 6.66 -6.86
N MET A 110 -3.82 6.79 -6.18
CA MET A 110 -3.97 6.50 -4.76
C MET A 110 -3.70 5.02 -4.44
N ASP A 111 -4.34 4.09 -5.17
CA ASP A 111 -4.13 2.65 -4.94
C ASP A 111 -2.64 2.29 -5.13
N SER A 112 -2.02 2.78 -6.20
CA SER A 112 -0.59 2.56 -6.44
C SER A 112 0.28 3.17 -5.33
N ALA A 113 -0.01 4.38 -4.87
CA ALA A 113 0.71 5.03 -3.79
C ALA A 113 0.66 4.24 -2.48
N LEU A 114 -0.54 3.73 -2.11
CA LEU A 114 -0.71 2.91 -0.91
C LEU A 114 0.12 1.61 -1.00
N ARG A 115 0.10 0.91 -2.15
CA ARG A 115 0.87 -0.33 -2.36
C ARG A 115 2.37 -0.08 -2.29
N LEU A 116 2.83 0.97 -2.96
CA LEU A 116 4.25 1.34 -2.97
C LEU A 116 4.73 1.75 -1.58
N MET A 117 3.93 2.53 -0.85
CA MET A 117 4.23 2.93 0.52
C MET A 117 4.27 1.72 1.46
N GLN A 118 3.28 0.80 1.37
CA GLN A 118 3.26 -0.42 2.16
C GLN A 118 4.51 -1.27 1.90
N LYS A 119 4.85 -1.49 0.62
CA LYS A 119 6.00 -2.31 0.23
C LYS A 119 7.33 -1.69 0.66
N ALA A 120 7.53 -0.40 0.36
CA ALA A 120 8.79 0.29 0.63
C ALA A 120 9.11 0.36 2.14
N LEU A 121 8.10 0.61 2.97
CA LEU A 121 8.23 0.75 4.42
C LEU A 121 7.93 -0.55 5.18
N ALA A 122 7.61 -1.63 4.49
CA ALA A 122 7.14 -2.90 5.06
C ALA A 122 6.00 -2.70 6.08
N LEU A 123 5.08 -1.78 5.81
CA LEU A 123 4.00 -1.44 6.72
C LEU A 123 3.00 -2.59 6.87
N GLN A 124 2.48 -2.78 8.07
CA GLN A 124 1.39 -3.72 8.29
C GLN A 124 0.14 -3.27 7.54
N ARG A 125 -0.16 -1.98 7.60
CA ARG A 125 -1.35 -1.37 6.99
C ARG A 125 -1.04 0.01 6.47
N VAL A 126 -1.73 0.37 5.38
CA VAL A 126 -1.78 1.74 4.86
C VAL A 126 -3.23 2.07 4.56
N ILE A 127 -3.68 3.26 4.95
CA ILE A 127 -5.06 3.72 4.77
C ILE A 127 -5.03 5.14 4.21
N VAL A 128 -5.91 5.42 3.24
CA VAL A 128 -6.21 6.79 2.83
C VAL A 128 -7.57 7.21 3.36
N CYS A 129 -7.59 8.38 3.97
CA CYS A 129 -8.83 9.04 4.40
C CYS A 129 -9.09 10.24 3.51
N LEU A 130 -10.33 10.41 3.07
CA LEU A 130 -10.78 11.53 2.25
C LEU A 130 -11.90 12.30 2.94
N PRO A 131 -12.08 13.60 2.63
CA PRO A 131 -13.18 14.39 3.18
C PRO A 131 -14.53 13.83 2.75
N ASP A 132 -15.43 13.70 3.70
CA ASP A 132 -16.85 13.50 3.43
C ASP A 132 -17.53 14.87 3.24
N PRO A 133 -18.11 15.14 2.07
CA PRO A 133 -18.73 16.43 1.79
C PRO A 133 -19.89 16.78 2.73
N ALA A 134 -20.61 15.77 3.26
CA ALA A 134 -21.77 15.97 4.10
C ALA A 134 -21.39 16.40 5.52
N THR A 135 -20.32 15.85 6.08
CA THR A 135 -19.93 16.07 7.48
C THR A 135 -18.66 16.90 7.64
N GLY A 136 -17.85 17.07 6.57
CA GLY A 136 -16.55 17.73 6.63
C GLY A 136 -15.50 16.97 7.45
N ARG A 137 -15.77 15.68 7.76
CA ARG A 137 -14.85 14.79 8.47
C ARG A 137 -13.99 14.03 7.47
N LEU A 138 -12.83 13.52 7.89
CA LEU A 138 -12.07 12.60 7.08
C LEU A 138 -12.49 11.16 7.37
N LEU A 139 -12.98 10.47 6.35
CA LEU A 139 -13.38 9.07 6.43
C LEU A 139 -12.40 8.18 5.69
N GLY A 140 -12.08 7.02 6.27
CA GLY A 140 -11.22 6.02 5.61
C GLY A 140 -11.92 5.42 4.40
N GLN A 141 -11.28 5.53 3.21
CA GLN A 141 -11.85 5.12 1.92
C GLN A 141 -11.18 3.87 1.35
N LEU A 142 -9.86 3.81 1.37
CA LEU A 142 -9.08 2.69 0.86
C LEU A 142 -8.10 2.23 1.93
N GLY A 143 -7.89 0.92 2.01
CA GLY A 143 -6.91 0.34 2.91
C GLY A 143 -6.22 -0.86 2.27
N ILE A 144 -4.90 -0.98 2.47
CA ILE A 144 -4.06 -2.07 1.98
C ILE A 144 -3.29 -2.65 3.15
N GLY A 145 -3.19 -3.97 3.22
CA GLY A 145 -2.52 -4.70 4.29
C GLY A 145 -3.49 -5.45 5.21
N ASP A 146 -3.00 -5.89 6.38
CA ASP A 146 -3.75 -6.74 7.29
C ASP A 146 -5.01 -6.05 7.81
N LYS A 147 -6.19 -6.61 7.45
CA LYS A 147 -7.52 -6.10 7.83
C LYS A 147 -7.75 -4.60 7.52
N ALA A 148 -6.91 -3.98 6.68
CA ALA A 148 -6.94 -2.55 6.42
C ALA A 148 -8.28 -2.07 5.87
N VAL A 149 -8.93 -2.84 4.98
CA VAL A 149 -10.26 -2.53 4.42
C VAL A 149 -11.33 -2.44 5.51
N VAL A 150 -11.28 -3.34 6.49
CA VAL A 150 -12.22 -3.32 7.62
C VAL A 150 -11.89 -2.19 8.58
N LEU A 151 -10.61 -1.97 8.85
CA LEU A 151 -10.15 -0.93 9.76
C LEU A 151 -10.36 0.48 9.20
N ALA A 152 -10.28 0.68 7.88
CA ALA A 152 -10.57 1.96 7.25
C ALA A 152 -11.94 2.52 7.67
N ARG A 153 -12.95 1.65 7.86
CA ARG A 153 -14.30 2.05 8.28
C ARG A 153 -14.37 2.71 9.68
N TYR A 154 -13.34 2.50 10.50
CA TYR A 154 -13.25 3.14 11.82
C TYR A 154 -12.51 4.47 11.78
N PHE A 155 -11.84 4.79 10.66
CA PHE A 155 -11.23 6.11 10.49
C PHE A 155 -12.31 7.13 10.19
N ASP A 156 -12.71 7.82 11.24
CA ASP A 156 -13.67 8.92 11.24
C ASP A 156 -13.08 10.07 12.05
N ILE A 157 -12.40 10.98 11.35
CA ILE A 157 -11.53 11.99 11.95
C ILE A 157 -12.19 13.36 11.84
N PRO A 158 -12.60 13.97 12.95
CA PRO A 158 -13.19 15.30 12.96
C PRO A 158 -12.10 16.37 12.71
N LEU A 159 -12.38 17.30 11.79
CA LEU A 159 -11.49 18.41 11.51
C LEU A 159 -11.90 19.69 12.24
N LYS A 160 -13.19 19.88 12.52
CA LYS A 160 -13.72 21.10 13.14
C LYS A 160 -14.80 20.77 14.19
N PRO A 161 -14.50 20.89 15.48
CA PRO A 161 -13.18 21.04 16.09
C PRO A 161 -12.38 19.74 16.01
N PRO A 162 -11.04 19.79 15.99
CA PRO A 162 -10.23 18.58 16.07
C PRO A 162 -10.29 18.03 17.50
N ASN A 163 -10.76 16.80 17.65
CA ASN A 163 -10.95 16.18 18.96
C ASN A 163 -9.84 15.19 19.30
N ASP A 164 -8.95 14.92 18.35
CA ASP A 164 -7.87 13.95 18.52
C ASP A 164 -6.59 14.39 17.82
N LEU A 165 -5.53 13.59 18.02
CA LEU A 165 -4.21 13.86 17.44
C LEU A 165 -4.25 13.89 15.91
N LEU A 166 -4.98 12.97 15.26
CA LEU A 166 -5.01 12.88 13.80
C LEU A 166 -5.64 14.12 13.17
N GLY A 167 -6.77 14.57 13.70
CA GLY A 167 -7.43 15.80 13.25
C GLY A 167 -6.55 17.03 13.44
N LEU A 168 -5.85 17.12 14.57
CA LEU A 168 -4.93 18.22 14.84
C LEU A 168 -3.74 18.24 13.87
N LEU A 169 -3.14 17.06 13.57
CA LEU A 169 -2.05 16.95 12.61
C LEU A 169 -2.48 17.34 11.19
N CYS A 170 -3.69 16.95 10.79
CA CYS A 170 -4.26 17.35 9.50
C CYS A 170 -4.41 18.87 9.38
N LEU A 171 -4.97 19.53 10.40
CA LEU A 171 -5.16 20.98 10.39
C LEU A 171 -3.84 21.75 10.41
N LYS A 172 -2.84 21.22 11.11
CA LYS A 172 -1.49 21.82 11.16
C LYS A 172 -0.64 21.48 9.96
N ASN A 173 -1.12 20.64 9.03
CA ASN A 173 -0.36 20.09 7.91
C ASN A 173 0.99 19.50 8.37
N ALA A 174 0.98 18.77 9.48
CA ALA A 174 2.17 18.26 10.13
C ALA A 174 2.41 16.79 9.76
N ASP A 175 3.37 16.56 8.85
CA ASP A 175 3.88 15.21 8.59
C ASP A 175 4.53 14.67 9.87
N THR A 176 4.05 13.54 10.35
CA THR A 176 4.43 13.07 11.70
C THR A 176 4.70 11.57 11.70
N LEU A 177 5.82 11.19 12.25
CA LEU A 177 6.17 9.81 12.60
C LEU A 177 6.04 9.64 14.11
N ILE A 178 5.18 8.75 14.55
CA ILE A 178 5.04 8.31 15.93
C ILE A 178 5.68 6.92 16.04
N THR A 179 6.80 6.85 16.74
CA THR A 179 7.55 5.60 16.90
C THR A 179 6.98 4.71 18.01
N ASP A 180 6.27 5.29 18.97
CA ASP A 180 5.60 4.60 20.06
C ASP A 180 4.24 5.26 20.34
N SER A 181 3.16 4.57 19.99
CA SER A 181 1.80 5.05 20.21
C SER A 181 1.35 4.94 21.68
N ALA A 182 2.02 4.09 22.47
CA ALA A 182 1.73 3.91 23.89
C ALA A 182 2.40 4.95 24.78
N ALA A 183 3.34 5.75 24.23
CA ALA A 183 3.95 6.86 24.97
C ALA A 183 2.86 7.77 25.58
N PRO A 184 2.92 8.11 26.88
CA PRO A 184 1.83 8.81 27.57
C PRO A 184 1.36 10.09 26.88
N ALA A 185 2.30 10.91 26.37
CA ALA A 185 2.01 12.14 25.66
C ALA A 185 1.24 11.93 24.34
N ILE A 186 1.37 10.75 23.73
CA ILE A 186 0.68 10.36 22.48
C ILE A 186 -0.64 9.68 22.82
N ALA A 187 -0.62 8.67 23.70
CA ALA A 187 -1.78 7.87 24.06
C ALA A 187 -2.95 8.70 24.59
N GLN A 188 -2.66 9.77 25.34
CA GLN A 188 -3.68 10.69 25.87
C GLN A 188 -4.41 11.50 24.78
N ARG A 189 -3.78 11.68 23.60
CA ARG A 189 -4.30 12.46 22.47
C ARG A 189 -4.93 11.60 21.38
N LEU A 190 -4.74 10.28 21.45
CA LEU A 190 -5.36 9.34 20.53
C LEU A 190 -6.79 9.05 20.92
N ALA A 191 -7.69 9.06 19.93
CA ALA A 191 -9.08 8.70 20.11
C ALA A 191 -9.22 7.25 20.60
N ASP A 192 -10.29 6.95 21.34
CA ASP A 192 -10.52 5.61 21.90
C ASP A 192 -10.69 4.55 20.80
N TRP A 193 -11.38 4.90 19.70
CA TRP A 193 -11.51 3.98 18.57
C TRP A 193 -10.14 3.56 18.00
N PHE A 194 -9.17 4.49 17.95
CA PHE A 194 -7.81 4.20 17.48
C PHE A 194 -7.11 3.21 18.41
N LYS A 195 -7.13 3.46 19.71
CA LYS A 195 -6.52 2.59 20.74
C LYS A 195 -7.14 1.20 20.74
N LEU A 196 -8.45 1.11 20.61
CA LEU A 196 -9.18 -0.15 20.73
C LEU A 196 -9.17 -0.99 19.45
N ARG A 197 -9.23 -0.35 18.27
CA ARG A 197 -9.40 -1.04 16.98
C ARG A 197 -8.12 -1.11 16.15
N VAL A 198 -7.36 -0.03 16.07
CA VAL A 198 -6.15 0.02 15.23
C VAL A 198 -4.99 -0.66 15.93
N ARG A 199 -4.73 -0.37 17.19
CA ARG A 199 -3.67 -0.99 18.02
C ARG A 199 -2.31 -0.97 17.32
N ALA A 200 -1.95 0.15 16.73
CA ALA A 200 -0.64 0.34 16.13
C ALA A 200 0.44 0.50 17.21
N GLY A 201 1.61 -0.12 17.05
CA GLY A 201 2.77 0.15 17.89
C GLY A 201 3.43 1.49 17.53
N GLY A 202 3.60 1.72 16.22
CA GLY A 202 4.05 2.99 15.66
C GLY A 202 3.30 3.32 14.38
N PHE A 203 3.20 4.59 14.01
CA PHE A 203 2.46 5.01 12.81
C PHE A 203 2.99 6.31 12.20
N LEU A 204 2.74 6.45 10.90
CA LEU A 204 3.05 7.61 10.08
C LEU A 204 1.77 8.29 9.64
N VAL A 205 1.76 9.62 9.72
CA VAL A 205 0.65 10.48 9.31
C VAL A 205 1.19 11.48 8.30
N LEU A 206 0.65 11.48 7.07
CA LEU A 206 0.99 12.43 6.01
C LEU A 206 -0.28 13.16 5.56
N PRO A 207 -0.59 14.32 6.11
CA PRO A 207 -1.73 15.12 5.67
C PRO A 207 -1.60 15.53 4.21
N MET A 208 -2.70 15.50 3.48
CA MET A 208 -2.80 16.01 2.12
C MET A 208 -3.53 17.36 2.16
N VAL A 209 -2.77 18.44 2.12
CA VAL A 209 -3.32 19.80 2.22
C VAL A 209 -2.94 20.61 0.98
N ALA A 210 -3.93 21.28 0.39
CA ALA A 210 -3.71 22.20 -0.74
C ALA A 210 -4.55 23.45 -0.57
N LYS A 211 -3.98 24.61 -0.83
CA LYS A 211 -4.63 25.93 -0.70
C LYS A 211 -5.32 26.13 0.66
N GLY A 212 -4.70 25.62 1.74
CA GLY A 212 -5.24 25.72 3.09
C GLY A 212 -6.40 24.76 3.40
N GLN A 213 -6.78 23.89 2.46
CA GLN A 213 -7.83 22.89 2.66
C GLN A 213 -7.24 21.49 2.82
N VAL A 214 -7.75 20.74 3.78
CA VAL A 214 -7.40 19.32 3.98
C VAL A 214 -8.15 18.50 2.93
N LEU A 215 -7.41 17.93 1.98
CA LEU A 215 -7.93 17.08 0.91
C LEU A 215 -7.86 15.59 1.27
N GLY A 216 -7.22 15.23 2.37
CA GLY A 216 -7.13 13.87 2.83
C GLY A 216 -5.97 13.63 3.79
N LEU A 217 -5.73 12.36 4.06
CA LEU A 217 -4.67 11.86 4.92
C LEU A 217 -4.18 10.52 4.40
N LEU A 218 -2.86 10.34 4.27
CA LEU A 218 -2.23 9.04 4.15
C LEU A 218 -1.75 8.61 5.53
N TYR A 219 -2.17 7.42 5.94
CA TYR A 219 -1.83 6.78 7.20
C TYR A 219 -1.12 5.46 6.93
N GLY A 220 -0.12 5.12 7.74
CA GLY A 220 0.52 3.82 7.69
C GLY A 220 1.04 3.39 9.06
N ASP A 221 0.98 2.11 9.39
CA ASP A 221 1.38 1.64 10.71
C ASP A 221 2.20 0.34 10.71
N GLN A 222 2.83 0.12 11.87
CA GLN A 222 3.55 -1.09 12.26
C GLN A 222 3.00 -1.61 13.59
N PRO A 223 3.01 -2.95 13.82
CA PRO A 223 2.44 -3.55 15.02
C PRO A 223 3.28 -3.27 16.27
N GLU A 224 4.59 -3.17 16.14
CA GLU A 224 5.51 -3.00 17.26
C GLU A 224 6.10 -1.59 17.30
N PRO A 225 6.30 -1.02 18.49
CA PRO A 225 6.99 0.26 18.64
C PRO A 225 8.43 0.20 18.11
N GLY A 226 8.90 1.31 17.54
CA GLY A 226 10.29 1.46 17.09
C GLY A 226 10.64 0.74 15.78
N GLN A 227 9.73 -0.03 15.18
CA GLN A 227 10.00 -0.71 13.90
C GLN A 227 10.17 0.25 12.73
N MET A 228 9.49 1.39 12.78
CA MET A 228 9.55 2.40 11.71
C MET A 228 10.67 3.40 12.00
N GLN A 229 11.80 3.22 11.32
CA GLN A 229 12.95 4.13 11.42
C GLN A 229 13.15 4.83 10.09
N LEU A 230 12.82 6.11 10.05
CA LEU A 230 12.92 6.95 8.86
C LEU A 230 13.98 8.04 9.08
N ASN A 231 14.88 8.17 8.13
CA ASN A 231 15.80 9.32 8.09
C ASN A 231 15.20 10.47 7.27
N ASP A 232 15.84 11.63 7.28
CA ASP A 232 15.36 12.83 6.58
C ASP A 232 15.16 12.60 5.08
N ARG A 233 16.02 11.79 4.44
CA ARG A 233 15.89 11.45 3.03
C ARG A 233 14.63 10.64 2.76
N ALA A 234 14.34 9.63 3.57
CA ALA A 234 13.13 8.82 3.47
C ALA A 234 11.87 9.66 3.71
N LEU A 235 11.89 10.54 4.71
CA LEU A 235 10.81 11.50 4.98
C LEU A 235 10.57 12.44 3.80
N THR A 236 11.62 12.96 3.18
CA THR A 236 11.51 13.80 1.99
C THR A 236 10.89 13.06 0.81
N LEU A 237 11.29 11.81 0.58
CA LEU A 237 10.72 10.97 -0.49
C LEU A 237 9.26 10.63 -0.22
N LEU A 238 8.87 10.36 1.03
CA LEU A 238 7.47 10.17 1.41
C LEU A 238 6.62 11.43 1.19
N LYS A 239 7.16 12.60 1.49
CA LYS A 239 6.51 13.89 1.15
C LYS A 239 6.31 14.04 -0.36
N ASN A 240 7.32 13.67 -1.15
CA ASN A 240 7.22 13.70 -2.61
C ASN A 240 6.19 12.68 -3.12
N LEU A 241 6.13 11.47 -2.54
CA LEU A 241 5.12 10.47 -2.87
C LEU A 241 3.70 11.02 -2.60
N ARG A 242 3.45 11.58 -1.40
CA ARG A 242 2.19 12.24 -1.07
C ARG A 242 1.86 13.38 -2.06
N ASN A 243 2.86 14.17 -2.45
CA ASN A 243 2.66 15.26 -3.40
C ASN A 243 2.22 14.75 -4.79
N GLN A 244 2.66 13.56 -5.24
CA GLN A 244 2.17 12.95 -6.46
C GLN A 244 0.67 12.60 -6.36
N VAL A 245 0.20 12.14 -5.20
CA VAL A 245 -1.23 11.91 -4.95
C VAL A 245 -1.99 13.24 -4.98
N LEU A 246 -1.48 14.28 -4.31
CA LEU A 246 -2.08 15.61 -4.34
C LEU A 246 -2.20 16.17 -5.77
N LEU A 247 -1.18 15.99 -6.61
CA LEU A 247 -1.22 16.42 -8.01
C LEU A 247 -2.35 15.74 -8.78
N SER A 248 -2.54 14.42 -8.61
CA SER A 248 -3.65 13.72 -9.26
C SER A 248 -5.01 14.21 -8.80
N MET A 249 -5.16 14.54 -7.51
CA MET A 249 -6.42 15.08 -6.96
C MET A 249 -6.75 16.47 -7.52
N GLN A 250 -5.74 17.30 -7.77
CA GLN A 250 -5.90 18.65 -8.32
C GLN A 250 -6.12 18.65 -9.83
N ALA A 251 -5.58 17.66 -10.55
CA ALA A 251 -5.74 17.51 -11.99
C ALA A 251 -7.11 16.93 -12.38
N ALA A 252 -7.82 16.26 -11.46
CA ALA A 252 -9.17 15.78 -11.72
C ALA A 252 -10.08 16.99 -11.95
N PRO A 253 -10.76 17.12 -13.13
CA PRO A 253 -11.72 18.18 -13.35
C PRO A 253 -12.80 18.08 -12.27
N GLY A 254 -12.97 19.16 -11.52
CA GLY A 254 -13.96 19.22 -10.44
C GLY A 254 -15.31 18.80 -10.97
N LYS A 255 -15.88 17.72 -10.45
CA LYS A 255 -17.31 17.50 -10.53
C LYS A 255 -17.93 18.52 -9.59
N THR A 256 -18.26 19.68 -10.16
CA THR A 256 -19.26 20.62 -9.59
C THR A 256 -20.62 19.94 -9.58
#